data_44a72bda987d45ba799b8d70da85f642
#
_entry.id   44a72bda987d45ba799b8d70da85f642
#
_cell.length_a   1.000
_cell.length_b   1.000
_cell.length_c   1.000
_cell.angle_alpha   90.00
_cell.angle_beta   90.00
_cell.angle_gamma   90.00
#
_symmetry.space_group_name_H-M   'P 1'
#
loop_
_entity.id
_entity.type
_entity.pdbx_description
1 polymer ?
#
loop_
_entity_poly.entity_id
_entity_poly.type
_entity_poly.pdbx_seq_one_letter_code
_entity_poly.pdbx_strand_id
1 'polypeptide(L)'
;MTENQIPYEQEEEINLVSLLFTVLRKYRQMAAAALVCAVLFAGVAVVKNISWNAAVQKAAEEGETAPRTSAQQTYEEDMVEYREAQNKRDTDVQSYNQQLRDNERSQQTVQFNIDNAEEYMEKSVLNSIDPYNVYNARADLYVTTDYKIMPGMDYQNPDYTSSVLSAYTSLLTNHEAISAIAEQFNMEERYMRELVSVWGDDSTRLLSISINAASEEDATAILDAVIARMNGLYETIESTVGHHSITLLSRTSSVTVSTDLRDQQQNTRDNLTSLQNQMTDLQAQHDLLEQNIQKADQDLAALEVPKDPGNGSSSLVKFAVIGLVLGVVLVAGAAVVKFLTAGLVYSAKDLKSTCNLPVLGTLAGAAARKAVKLDAKL
;
A
#
# COMPACT_ATOMS: atom_id res chain seq x y z
N MET A 1 4.08 47.79 -20.28
CA MET A 1 4.93 46.71 -19.76
C MET A 1 4.04 45.49 -19.70
N THR A 2 4.15 44.65 -20.72
CA THR A 2 3.35 43.43 -20.89
C THR A 2 4.20 42.27 -20.35
N GLU A 3 3.71 41.67 -19.29
CA GLU A 3 4.30 40.53 -18.60
C GLU A 3 4.04 39.27 -19.43
N ASN A 4 5.11 38.71 -20.02
CA ASN A 4 5.09 37.44 -20.74
C ASN A 4 4.91 36.29 -19.74
N GLN A 5 3.72 35.73 -19.72
CA GLN A 5 3.49 34.42 -19.07
C GLN A 5 4.09 33.33 -19.95
N ILE A 6 5.11 32.67 -19.44
CA ILE A 6 5.69 31.45 -19.99
C ILE A 6 4.67 30.32 -19.69
N PRO A 7 4.21 29.57 -20.71
CA PRO A 7 3.36 28.41 -20.43
C PRO A 7 4.19 27.34 -19.71
N TYR A 8 3.76 26.94 -18.52
CA TYR A 8 4.26 25.74 -17.86
C TYR A 8 3.92 24.53 -18.74
N GLU A 9 4.93 23.90 -19.32
CA GLU A 9 4.81 22.54 -19.86
C GLU A 9 4.43 21.63 -18.69
N GLN A 10 3.22 21.08 -18.75
CA GLN A 10 2.81 20.03 -17.82
C GLN A 10 3.66 18.80 -18.16
N GLU A 11 4.59 18.48 -17.29
CA GLU A 11 5.29 17.19 -17.31
C GLU A 11 4.21 16.10 -17.14
N GLU A 12 4.03 15.26 -18.15
CA GLU A 12 3.17 14.08 -18.06
C GLU A 12 3.83 13.09 -17.10
N GLU A 13 3.36 13.04 -15.86
CA GLU A 13 3.78 12.04 -14.89
C GLU A 13 3.37 10.65 -15.38
N ILE A 14 4.35 9.87 -15.83
CA ILE A 14 4.14 8.48 -16.23
C ILE A 14 3.89 7.68 -14.97
N ASN A 15 2.69 7.13 -14.82
CA ASN A 15 2.34 6.27 -13.70
C ASN A 15 3.10 4.93 -13.81
N LEU A 16 4.27 4.85 -13.15
CA LEU A 16 5.18 3.69 -13.15
C LEU A 16 4.51 2.42 -12.65
N VAL A 17 3.57 2.53 -11.69
CA VAL A 17 2.83 1.38 -11.14
C VAL A 17 1.92 0.76 -12.22
N SER A 18 1.21 1.58 -12.97
CA SER A 18 0.35 1.11 -14.08
C SER A 18 1.16 0.48 -15.21
N LEU A 19 2.35 1.01 -15.48
CA LEU A 19 3.31 0.46 -16.44
C LEU A 19 3.81 -0.91 -15.97
N LEU A 20 4.19 -1.05 -14.70
CA LEU A 20 4.65 -2.30 -14.10
C LEU A 20 3.55 -3.38 -14.17
N PHE A 21 2.31 -3.06 -13.77
CA PHE A 21 1.19 -3.99 -13.89
C PHE A 21 0.89 -4.40 -15.34
N THR A 22 1.07 -3.50 -16.30
CA THR A 22 0.87 -3.80 -17.73
C THR A 22 1.92 -4.78 -18.24
N VAL A 23 3.17 -4.65 -17.81
CA VAL A 23 4.27 -5.58 -18.11
C VAL A 23 4.03 -6.93 -17.42
N LEU A 24 3.74 -6.94 -16.12
CA LEU A 24 3.46 -8.16 -15.34
C LEU A 24 2.24 -8.94 -15.89
N ARG A 25 1.19 -8.28 -16.36
CA ARG A 25 0.03 -8.94 -16.96
C ARG A 25 0.37 -9.75 -18.21
N LYS A 26 1.53 -9.46 -18.84
CA LYS A 26 2.02 -10.17 -20.04
C LYS A 26 3.05 -11.26 -19.75
N TYR A 27 3.25 -11.67 -18.48
CA TYR A 27 4.25 -12.67 -18.10
C TYR A 27 4.19 -13.96 -18.94
N ARG A 28 2.99 -14.43 -19.34
CA ARG A 28 2.81 -15.60 -20.21
C ARG A 28 3.37 -15.37 -21.61
N GLN A 29 3.25 -14.15 -22.16
CA GLN A 29 3.81 -13.81 -23.46
C GLN A 29 5.33 -13.66 -23.37
N MET A 30 5.83 -13.12 -22.24
CA MET A 30 7.27 -13.02 -21.95
C MET A 30 7.90 -14.42 -21.84
N ALA A 31 7.28 -15.32 -21.10
CA ALA A 31 7.75 -16.71 -20.95
C ALA A 31 7.72 -17.47 -22.29
N ALA A 32 6.68 -17.28 -23.08
CA ALA A 32 6.59 -17.91 -24.41
C ALA A 32 7.63 -17.38 -25.38
N ALA A 33 7.87 -16.06 -25.42
CA ALA A 33 8.90 -15.45 -26.26
C ALA A 33 10.32 -15.85 -25.83
N ALA A 34 10.57 -15.90 -24.51
CA ALA A 34 11.84 -16.37 -23.96
C ALA A 34 12.14 -17.80 -24.39
N LEU A 35 11.15 -18.71 -24.33
CA LEU A 35 11.28 -20.11 -24.78
C LEU A 35 11.55 -20.19 -26.29
N VAL A 36 10.81 -19.44 -27.09
CA VAL A 36 11.02 -19.43 -28.56
C VAL A 36 12.42 -18.92 -28.92
N CYS A 37 12.86 -17.82 -28.29
CA CYS A 37 14.21 -17.31 -28.50
C CYS A 37 15.27 -18.31 -28.04
N ALA A 38 15.11 -18.96 -26.91
CA ALA A 38 16.03 -19.96 -26.42
C ALA A 38 16.17 -21.15 -27.37
N VAL A 39 15.07 -21.62 -27.96
CA VAL A 39 15.06 -22.72 -28.96
C VAL A 39 15.74 -22.30 -30.27
N LEU A 40 15.49 -21.07 -30.76
CA LEU A 40 16.13 -20.56 -31.98
C LEU A 40 17.64 -20.42 -31.81
N PHE A 41 18.09 -19.86 -30.68
CA PHE A 41 19.52 -19.72 -30.40
C PHE A 41 20.21 -21.06 -30.15
N ALA A 42 19.52 -22.03 -29.51
CA ALA A 42 20.01 -23.41 -29.36
C ALA A 42 20.16 -24.09 -30.74
N GLY A 43 19.23 -23.86 -31.67
CA GLY A 43 19.31 -24.38 -33.02
C GLY A 43 20.54 -23.88 -33.82
N VAL A 44 20.88 -22.59 -33.69
CA VAL A 44 22.10 -22.03 -34.29
C VAL A 44 23.36 -22.66 -33.70
N ALA A 45 23.37 -22.93 -32.39
CA ALA A 45 24.49 -23.61 -31.71
C ALA A 45 24.68 -25.04 -32.19
N VAL A 46 23.59 -25.80 -32.42
CA VAL A 46 23.64 -27.17 -32.97
C VAL A 46 24.27 -27.20 -34.36
N VAL A 47 23.86 -26.29 -35.26
CA VAL A 47 24.42 -26.22 -36.64
C VAL A 47 25.92 -25.92 -36.57
N LYS A 48 26.33 -24.99 -35.69
CA LYS A 48 27.76 -24.65 -35.51
C LYS A 48 28.56 -25.83 -34.95
N ASN A 49 27.95 -26.67 -34.12
CA ASN A 49 28.55 -27.85 -33.54
C ASN A 49 28.77 -29.00 -34.52
N ILE A 50 27.79 -29.20 -35.41
CA ILE A 50 27.90 -30.21 -36.50
C ILE A 50 29.06 -29.84 -37.46
N SER A 51 29.23 -28.57 -37.83
CA SER A 51 30.31 -28.11 -38.70
C SER A 51 31.68 -28.24 -38.03
N TRP A 52 31.77 -28.07 -36.72
CA TRP A 52 33.02 -28.26 -35.94
C TRP A 52 33.41 -29.70 -35.82
N ASN A 53 32.47 -30.61 -35.50
CA ASN A 53 32.76 -32.05 -35.38
C ASN A 53 33.23 -32.63 -36.72
N ALA A 54 32.70 -32.11 -37.85
CA ALA A 54 33.21 -32.48 -39.17
C ALA A 54 34.65 -32.00 -39.41
N ALA A 55 35.02 -30.83 -38.89
CA ALA A 55 36.41 -30.30 -38.98
C ALA A 55 37.40 -31.07 -38.06
N VAL A 56 36.95 -31.48 -36.83
CA VAL A 56 37.77 -32.25 -35.91
C VAL A 56 38.02 -33.68 -36.39
N GLN A 57 36.98 -34.31 -37.01
CA GLN A 57 37.17 -35.64 -37.69
C GLN A 57 38.20 -35.56 -38.81
N LYS A 58 38.19 -34.49 -39.57
CA LYS A 58 39.13 -34.29 -40.65
C LYS A 58 40.57 -34.10 -40.16
N ALA A 59 40.75 -33.39 -39.02
CA ALA A 59 42.05 -33.21 -38.38
C ALA A 59 42.57 -34.51 -37.73
N ALA A 60 41.69 -35.37 -37.23
CA ALA A 60 42.03 -36.70 -36.67
C ALA A 60 42.45 -37.70 -37.76
N GLU A 61 41.92 -37.55 -38.99
CA GLU A 61 42.36 -38.37 -40.15
C GLU A 61 43.74 -37.95 -40.69
N GLU A 62 44.20 -36.73 -40.40
CA GLU A 62 45.50 -36.20 -40.83
C GLU A 62 46.65 -36.47 -39.86
N GLY A 63 46.44 -37.23 -38.77
CA GLY A 63 47.51 -37.84 -37.95
C GLY A 63 48.26 -36.93 -37.00
N GLU A 64 47.74 -35.76 -36.65
CA GLU A 64 48.35 -34.91 -35.57
C GLU A 64 47.85 -35.30 -34.19
N THR A 65 48.68 -36.01 -33.45
CA THR A 65 48.49 -36.31 -32.04
C THR A 65 48.74 -35.07 -31.17
N ALA A 66 47.72 -34.28 -30.91
CA ALA A 66 47.76 -33.23 -29.87
C ALA A 66 47.90 -33.84 -28.45
N PRO A 67 48.67 -33.24 -27.56
CA PRO A 67 48.85 -33.74 -26.19
C PRO A 67 47.52 -33.54 -25.42
N ARG A 68 46.76 -34.62 -25.29
CA ARG A 68 45.40 -34.63 -24.73
C ARG A 68 45.32 -34.40 -23.21
N THR A 69 46.40 -34.61 -22.46
CA THR A 69 46.39 -34.64 -20.99
C THR A 69 46.39 -33.24 -20.35
N SER A 70 47.16 -32.27 -20.84
CA SER A 70 47.19 -30.92 -20.26
C SER A 70 45.97 -30.11 -20.61
N ALA A 71 45.49 -30.22 -21.86
CA ALA A 71 44.27 -29.51 -22.30
C ALA A 71 43.00 -30.02 -21.58
N GLN A 72 42.93 -31.30 -21.27
CA GLN A 72 41.80 -31.84 -20.48
C GLN A 72 41.82 -31.37 -19.03
N GLN A 73 43.01 -31.31 -18.38
CA GLN A 73 43.10 -30.79 -17.01
C GLN A 73 42.72 -29.31 -16.93
N THR A 74 43.27 -28.49 -17.81
CA THR A 74 42.89 -27.07 -17.85
C THR A 74 41.39 -26.90 -18.12
N TYR A 75 40.80 -27.69 -19.02
CA TYR A 75 39.37 -27.67 -19.29
C TYR A 75 38.52 -28.05 -18.06
N GLU A 76 38.96 -29.09 -17.30
CA GLU A 76 38.27 -29.50 -16.10
C GLU A 76 38.35 -28.42 -15.00
N GLU A 77 39.51 -27.79 -14.82
CA GLU A 77 39.71 -26.69 -13.89
C GLU A 77 38.85 -25.48 -14.28
N ASP A 78 38.88 -25.03 -15.53
CA ASP A 78 38.08 -23.93 -16.05
C ASP A 78 36.57 -24.24 -15.96
N MET A 79 36.18 -25.50 -16.20
CA MET A 79 34.81 -25.95 -16.03
C MET A 79 34.34 -25.95 -14.59
N VAL A 80 35.20 -26.27 -13.63
CA VAL A 80 34.87 -26.17 -12.21
C VAL A 80 34.63 -24.69 -11.85
N GLU A 81 35.53 -23.80 -12.23
CA GLU A 81 35.39 -22.36 -11.98
C GLU A 81 34.13 -21.81 -12.63
N TYR A 82 33.84 -22.16 -13.88
CA TYR A 82 32.60 -21.74 -14.54
C TYR A 82 31.33 -22.25 -13.85
N ARG A 83 31.32 -23.50 -13.41
CA ARG A 83 30.19 -24.08 -12.66
C ARG A 83 30.00 -23.41 -11.30
N GLU A 84 31.13 -23.12 -10.61
CA GLU A 84 31.08 -22.39 -9.33
C GLU A 84 30.47 -20.98 -9.55
N ALA A 85 30.91 -20.27 -10.58
CA ALA A 85 30.34 -18.97 -10.95
C ALA A 85 28.84 -19.07 -11.33
N GLN A 86 28.47 -20.11 -12.07
CA GLN A 86 27.07 -20.37 -12.41
C GLN A 86 26.22 -20.67 -11.16
N ASN A 87 26.70 -21.55 -10.29
CA ASN A 87 26.01 -21.88 -9.03
C ASN A 87 25.88 -20.66 -8.12
N LYS A 88 26.94 -19.85 -8.04
CA LYS A 88 26.91 -18.59 -7.29
C LYS A 88 25.88 -17.63 -7.87
N ARG A 89 25.89 -17.42 -9.18
CA ARG A 89 24.91 -16.58 -9.87
C ARG A 89 23.47 -17.06 -9.60
N ASP A 90 23.22 -18.36 -9.72
CA ASP A 90 21.89 -18.93 -9.51
C ASP A 90 21.42 -18.74 -8.07
N THR A 91 22.34 -18.91 -7.10
CA THR A 91 22.07 -18.65 -5.68
C THR A 91 21.79 -17.18 -5.41
N ASP A 92 22.63 -16.29 -5.95
CA ASP A 92 22.48 -14.84 -5.79
C ASP A 92 21.16 -14.34 -6.42
N VAL A 93 20.85 -14.77 -7.64
CA VAL A 93 19.59 -14.42 -8.33
C VAL A 93 18.38 -14.97 -7.59
N GLN A 94 18.44 -16.18 -7.07
CA GLN A 94 17.36 -16.73 -6.24
C GLN A 94 17.15 -15.90 -4.97
N SER A 95 18.23 -15.51 -4.30
CA SER A 95 18.17 -14.65 -3.11
C SER A 95 17.59 -13.27 -3.43
N TYR A 96 18.06 -12.61 -4.49
CA TYR A 96 17.53 -11.32 -4.92
C TYR A 96 16.05 -11.37 -5.32
N ASN A 97 15.65 -12.42 -6.03
CA ASN A 97 14.23 -12.63 -6.36
C ASN A 97 13.35 -12.85 -5.12
N GLN A 98 13.88 -13.46 -4.07
CA GLN A 98 13.15 -13.55 -2.81
C GLN A 98 13.02 -12.18 -2.15
N GLN A 99 14.12 -11.41 -2.08
CA GLN A 99 14.11 -10.06 -1.54
C GLN A 99 13.19 -9.12 -2.34
N LEU A 100 13.13 -9.27 -3.67
CA LEU A 100 12.18 -8.51 -4.52
C LEU A 100 10.74 -8.80 -4.12
N ARG A 101 10.37 -10.06 -3.97
CA ARG A 101 9.01 -10.42 -3.53
C ARG A 101 8.66 -9.88 -2.14
N ASP A 102 9.62 -9.88 -1.24
CA ASP A 102 9.41 -9.36 0.12
C ASP A 102 9.31 -7.81 0.09
N ASN A 103 10.12 -7.15 -0.75
CA ASN A 103 10.05 -5.72 -1.00
C ASN A 103 8.72 -5.32 -1.63
N GLU A 104 8.23 -6.03 -2.66
CA GLU A 104 6.93 -5.80 -3.29
C GLU A 104 5.77 -5.90 -2.28
N ARG A 105 5.80 -6.90 -1.38
CA ARG A 105 4.79 -7.00 -0.30
C ARG A 105 4.86 -5.81 0.65
N SER A 106 6.07 -5.37 0.97
CA SER A 106 6.27 -4.19 1.81
C SER A 106 5.74 -2.93 1.14
N GLN A 107 6.01 -2.74 -0.15
CA GLN A 107 5.45 -1.63 -0.94
C GLN A 107 3.92 -1.66 -0.95
N GLN A 108 3.30 -2.83 -1.15
CA GLN A 108 1.84 -2.97 -1.10
C GLN A 108 1.27 -2.58 0.27
N THR A 109 1.95 -2.98 1.35
CA THR A 109 1.54 -2.62 2.72
C THR A 109 1.67 -1.13 2.97
N VAL A 110 2.79 -0.53 2.57
CA VAL A 110 3.02 0.91 2.72
C VAL A 110 2.03 1.70 1.87
N GLN A 111 1.75 1.27 0.62
CA GLN A 111 0.75 1.91 -0.23
C GLN A 111 -0.65 1.88 0.40
N PHE A 112 -1.06 0.73 0.93
CA PHE A 112 -2.32 0.63 1.65
C PHE A 112 -2.40 1.60 2.84
N ASN A 113 -1.30 1.76 3.58
CA ASN A 113 -1.23 2.70 4.69
C ASN A 113 -1.26 4.17 4.23
N ILE A 114 -0.63 4.49 3.09
CA ILE A 114 -0.71 5.81 2.45
C ILE A 114 -2.16 6.11 2.06
N ASP A 115 -2.81 5.19 1.35
CA ASP A 115 -4.20 5.36 0.91
C ASP A 115 -5.14 5.60 2.11
N ASN A 116 -4.96 4.86 3.21
CA ASN A 116 -5.72 5.06 4.43
C ASN A 116 -5.43 6.41 5.11
N ALA A 117 -4.15 6.83 5.13
CA ALA A 117 -3.76 8.11 5.71
C ALA A 117 -4.30 9.29 4.89
N GLU A 118 -4.26 9.20 3.56
CA GLU A 118 -4.84 10.19 2.65
C GLU A 118 -6.36 10.26 2.80
N GLU A 119 -7.03 9.11 2.86
CA GLU A 119 -8.47 9.04 3.11
C GLU A 119 -8.85 9.66 4.46
N TYR A 120 -8.06 9.38 5.50
CA TYR A 120 -8.25 9.99 6.81
C TYR A 120 -8.06 11.51 6.76
N MET A 121 -7.03 11.99 6.09
CA MET A 121 -6.80 13.44 5.94
C MET A 121 -7.92 14.15 5.17
N GLU A 122 -8.53 13.48 4.20
CA GLU A 122 -9.62 14.04 3.40
C GLU A 122 -10.96 14.01 4.14
N LYS A 123 -11.26 12.93 4.86
CA LYS A 123 -12.59 12.68 5.43
C LYS A 123 -12.73 13.02 6.92
N SER A 124 -11.63 13.04 7.68
CA SER A 124 -11.69 13.34 9.11
C SER A 124 -12.05 14.80 9.35
N VAL A 125 -13.14 15.02 10.07
CA VAL A 125 -13.58 16.35 10.48
C VAL A 125 -12.51 17.04 11.33
N LEU A 126 -11.80 16.30 12.20
CA LEU A 126 -10.72 16.85 13.02
C LEU A 126 -9.61 17.50 12.19
N ASN A 127 -9.33 16.98 11.00
CA ASN A 127 -8.33 17.59 10.12
C ASN A 127 -8.80 18.88 9.46
N SER A 128 -10.11 19.11 9.40
CA SER A 128 -10.72 20.32 8.82
C SER A 128 -10.93 21.43 9.86
N ILE A 129 -10.93 21.11 11.15
CA ILE A 129 -11.11 22.09 12.24
C ILE A 129 -9.86 22.96 12.36
N ASP A 130 -10.05 24.28 12.44
CA ASP A 130 -8.97 25.18 12.83
C ASP A 130 -8.62 25.02 14.32
N PRO A 131 -7.40 24.57 14.67
CA PRO A 131 -7.00 24.34 16.05
C PRO A 131 -7.06 25.60 16.94
N TYR A 132 -7.06 26.78 16.33
CA TYR A 132 -7.15 28.05 17.04
C TYR A 132 -8.58 28.51 17.24
N ASN A 133 -9.55 27.87 16.58
CA ASN A 133 -10.98 28.20 16.63
C ASN A 133 -11.83 26.93 16.70
N VAL A 134 -11.58 26.09 17.70
CA VAL A 134 -12.35 24.86 17.92
C VAL A 134 -13.66 25.21 18.61
N TYR A 135 -14.78 24.91 17.99
CA TYR A 135 -16.08 25.03 18.63
C TYR A 135 -16.31 23.82 19.54
N ASN A 136 -16.39 24.12 20.84
CA ASN A 136 -16.61 23.10 21.86
C ASN A 136 -17.96 23.29 22.51
N ALA A 137 -18.84 22.29 22.37
CA ALA A 137 -20.08 22.20 23.11
C ALA A 137 -19.94 21.17 24.24
N ARG A 138 -20.27 21.59 25.47
CA ARG A 138 -20.12 20.75 26.66
C ARG A 138 -21.39 20.74 27.48
N ALA A 139 -21.71 19.57 28.04
CA ALA A 139 -22.72 19.39 29.05
C ALA A 139 -22.12 18.64 30.26
N ASP A 140 -22.36 19.19 31.44
CA ASP A 140 -22.04 18.56 32.71
C ASP A 140 -23.32 18.16 33.41
N LEU A 141 -23.47 16.87 33.72
CA LEU A 141 -24.67 16.27 34.28
C LEU A 141 -24.31 15.63 35.63
N TYR A 142 -25.12 15.91 36.63
CA TYR A 142 -24.94 15.37 37.96
C TYR A 142 -25.75 14.10 38.12
N VAL A 143 -25.08 13.05 38.55
CA VAL A 143 -25.72 11.74 38.81
C VAL A 143 -26.01 11.61 40.32
N THR A 144 -27.26 11.37 40.64
CA THR A 144 -27.70 11.09 42.01
C THR A 144 -28.22 9.65 42.08
N THR A 145 -27.85 8.94 43.11
CA THR A 145 -28.34 7.58 43.43
C THR A 145 -29.05 7.57 44.78
N ASP A 146 -29.62 6.45 45.14
CA ASP A 146 -30.26 6.28 46.46
C ASP A 146 -29.26 6.23 47.63
N TYR A 147 -27.97 6.37 47.34
CA TYR A 147 -26.94 6.39 48.37
C TYR A 147 -27.13 7.56 49.34
N LYS A 148 -27.26 7.21 50.64
CA LYS A 148 -27.37 8.19 51.72
C LYS A 148 -26.41 7.81 52.83
N ILE A 149 -25.65 8.78 53.31
CA ILE A 149 -24.86 8.64 54.53
C ILE A 149 -25.83 8.68 55.71
N MET A 150 -25.90 7.61 56.49
CA MET A 150 -26.72 7.53 57.70
C MET A 150 -25.82 7.63 58.96
N PRO A 151 -25.67 8.82 59.54
CA PRO A 151 -24.79 9.01 60.70
C PRO A 151 -25.25 8.14 61.90
N GLY A 152 -24.29 7.41 62.47
CA GLY A 152 -24.57 6.55 63.67
C GLY A 152 -25.10 5.17 63.31
N MET A 153 -25.22 4.78 62.08
CA MET A 153 -25.56 3.43 61.62
C MET A 153 -24.30 2.65 61.20
N ASP A 154 -24.23 1.37 61.63
CA ASP A 154 -23.15 0.46 61.23
C ASP A 154 -23.25 0.03 59.75
N TYR A 155 -24.42 0.20 59.15
CA TYR A 155 -24.71 -0.16 57.77
C TYR A 155 -25.03 1.09 56.92
N GLN A 156 -24.37 1.23 55.79
CA GLN A 156 -24.65 2.24 54.77
C GLN A 156 -25.22 1.57 53.52
N ASN A 157 -26.09 2.26 52.81
CA ASN A 157 -26.50 1.80 51.48
C ASN A 157 -25.27 1.73 50.55
N PRO A 158 -25.18 0.73 49.66
CA PRO A 158 -24.09 0.68 48.69
C PRO A 158 -24.16 1.90 47.78
N ASP A 159 -23.00 2.52 47.56
CA ASP A 159 -22.87 3.59 46.59
C ASP A 159 -22.53 2.97 45.20
N TYR A 160 -23.46 3.01 44.28
CA TYR A 160 -23.28 2.54 42.91
C TYR A 160 -23.17 3.68 41.87
N THR A 161 -22.93 4.91 42.33
CA THR A 161 -22.74 6.08 41.43
C THR A 161 -21.68 5.84 40.41
N SER A 162 -20.54 5.26 40.80
CA SER A 162 -19.44 4.91 39.87
C SER A 162 -19.89 3.91 38.80
N SER A 163 -20.70 2.92 39.18
CA SER A 163 -21.27 1.94 38.24
C SER A 163 -22.22 2.59 37.24
N VAL A 164 -23.05 3.55 37.69
CA VAL A 164 -23.93 4.33 36.80
C VAL A 164 -23.11 5.18 35.82
N LEU A 165 -22.13 5.93 36.33
CA LEU A 165 -21.24 6.75 35.50
C LEU A 165 -20.50 5.90 34.46
N SER A 166 -19.96 4.77 34.87
CA SER A 166 -19.27 3.82 34.01
C SER A 166 -20.19 3.24 32.92
N ALA A 167 -21.46 2.91 33.29
CA ALA A 167 -22.46 2.41 32.36
C ALA A 167 -22.78 3.46 31.29
N TYR A 168 -23.07 4.71 31.68
CA TYR A 168 -23.30 5.78 30.69
C TYR A 168 -22.10 6.03 29.84
N THR A 169 -20.90 6.14 30.40
CA THR A 169 -19.67 6.37 29.62
C THR A 169 -19.46 5.26 28.61
N SER A 170 -19.60 3.99 29.03
CA SER A 170 -19.41 2.85 28.14
C SER A 170 -20.48 2.74 27.05
N LEU A 171 -21.76 2.96 27.41
CA LEU A 171 -22.86 2.82 26.46
C LEU A 171 -22.97 3.98 25.49
N LEU A 172 -22.56 5.20 25.85
CA LEU A 172 -22.56 6.37 24.98
C LEU A 172 -21.39 6.37 24.01
N THR A 173 -20.28 5.69 24.35
CA THR A 173 -19.09 5.60 23.51
C THR A 173 -18.97 4.28 22.76
N ASN A 174 -19.91 3.36 22.93
CA ASN A 174 -19.91 2.08 22.22
C ASN A 174 -20.22 2.27 20.71
N HIS A 175 -19.96 1.21 19.94
CA HIS A 175 -20.22 1.18 18.51
C HIS A 175 -21.68 1.55 18.15
N GLU A 176 -22.66 0.96 18.85
CA GLU A 176 -24.08 1.17 18.55
C GLU A 176 -24.50 2.64 18.73
N ALA A 177 -24.06 3.29 19.82
CA ALA A 177 -24.42 4.67 20.10
C ALA A 177 -23.75 5.64 19.10
N ILE A 178 -22.43 5.47 18.90
CA ILE A 178 -21.68 6.37 18.00
C ILE A 178 -22.14 6.18 16.55
N SER A 179 -22.39 4.94 16.10
CA SER A 179 -22.91 4.67 14.76
C SER A 179 -24.29 5.31 14.53
N ALA A 180 -25.22 5.18 15.49
CA ALA A 180 -26.54 5.79 15.40
C ALA A 180 -26.50 7.33 15.37
N ILE A 181 -25.53 7.94 16.05
CA ILE A 181 -25.31 9.40 15.96
C ILE A 181 -24.68 9.74 14.61
N ALA A 182 -23.66 9.01 14.17
CA ALA A 182 -22.96 9.24 12.92
C ALA A 182 -23.91 9.22 11.70
N GLU A 183 -24.87 8.28 11.67
CA GLU A 183 -25.89 8.19 10.63
C GLU A 183 -26.75 9.47 10.53
N GLN A 184 -27.07 10.12 11.66
CA GLN A 184 -27.87 11.35 11.67
C GLN A 184 -27.14 12.52 10.98
N PHE A 185 -25.80 12.50 11.04
CA PHE A 185 -24.94 13.55 10.45
C PHE A 185 -24.31 13.11 9.13
N ASN A 186 -24.73 11.97 8.57
CA ASN A 186 -24.17 11.39 7.34
C ASN A 186 -22.63 11.29 7.39
N MET A 187 -22.11 10.86 8.53
CA MET A 187 -20.69 10.72 8.84
C MET A 187 -20.36 9.26 9.13
N GLU A 188 -19.14 8.84 8.83
CA GLU A 188 -18.67 7.52 9.25
C GLU A 188 -18.44 7.49 10.79
N GLU A 189 -18.75 6.36 11.42
CA GLU A 189 -18.60 6.18 12.86
C GLU A 189 -17.20 6.58 13.36
N ARG A 190 -16.14 6.20 12.65
CA ARG A 190 -14.76 6.48 13.05
C ARG A 190 -14.50 7.98 13.21
N TYR A 191 -15.06 8.82 12.37
CA TYR A 191 -14.89 10.28 12.45
C TYR A 191 -15.81 10.90 13.52
N MET A 192 -17.03 10.39 13.69
CA MET A 192 -17.91 10.82 14.76
C MET A 192 -17.29 10.51 16.13
N ARG A 193 -16.67 9.35 16.27
CA ARG A 193 -16.01 8.94 17.53
C ARG A 193 -14.91 9.90 17.96
N GLU A 194 -14.23 10.54 17.02
CA GLU A 194 -13.17 11.51 17.29
C GLU A 194 -13.71 12.85 17.84
N LEU A 195 -14.96 13.18 17.52
CA LEU A 195 -15.59 14.43 17.95
C LEU A 195 -16.23 14.33 19.32
N VAL A 196 -16.62 13.13 19.75
CA VAL A 196 -17.40 12.86 20.96
C VAL A 196 -16.48 12.38 22.09
N SER A 197 -16.47 13.11 23.18
CA SER A 197 -15.79 12.72 24.42
C SER A 197 -16.80 12.64 25.56
N VAL A 198 -16.84 11.49 26.24
CA VAL A 198 -17.72 11.26 27.41
C VAL A 198 -16.86 10.68 28.53
N TRP A 199 -16.94 11.29 29.69
CA TRP A 199 -16.24 10.77 30.90
C TRP A 199 -17.04 11.00 32.17
N GLY A 200 -16.88 10.09 33.12
CA GLY A 200 -17.43 10.17 34.46
C GLY A 200 -16.35 10.54 35.48
N ASP A 201 -16.69 11.38 36.44
CA ASP A 201 -15.86 11.69 37.60
C ASP A 201 -16.60 11.26 38.88
N ASP A 202 -16.14 10.19 39.48
CA ASP A 202 -16.73 9.61 40.71
C ASP A 202 -16.66 10.58 41.88
N SER A 203 -15.61 11.39 41.96
CA SER A 203 -15.40 12.31 43.09
C SER A 203 -16.42 13.46 43.11
N THR A 204 -16.77 13.94 41.94
CA THR A 204 -17.73 15.03 41.72
C THR A 204 -19.13 14.51 41.36
N ARG A 205 -19.25 13.20 41.03
CA ARG A 205 -20.47 12.56 40.53
C ARG A 205 -20.99 13.16 39.22
N LEU A 206 -20.05 13.67 38.42
CA LEU A 206 -20.34 14.32 37.14
C LEU A 206 -20.16 13.35 35.99
N LEU A 207 -21.13 13.32 35.10
CA LEU A 207 -21.00 12.82 33.74
C LEU A 207 -20.80 14.03 32.83
N SER A 208 -19.65 14.11 32.21
CA SER A 208 -19.32 15.19 31.27
C SER A 208 -19.35 14.67 29.85
N ILE A 209 -20.00 15.42 28.97
CA ILE A 209 -20.03 15.19 27.52
C ILE A 209 -19.42 16.42 26.86
N SER A 210 -18.46 16.23 25.96
CA SER A 210 -17.80 17.31 25.24
C SER A 210 -17.69 16.96 23.77
N ILE A 211 -18.08 17.89 22.93
CA ILE A 211 -18.06 17.75 21.47
C ILE A 211 -17.17 18.84 20.90
N ASN A 212 -16.23 18.46 20.04
CA ASN A 212 -15.43 19.39 19.25
C ASN A 212 -15.89 19.32 17.80
N ALA A 213 -16.15 20.48 17.19
CA ALA A 213 -16.59 20.55 15.80
C ALA A 213 -16.05 21.80 15.09
N ALA A 214 -16.26 21.85 13.78
CA ALA A 214 -15.85 22.96 12.93
C ALA A 214 -16.79 24.18 13.05
N SER A 215 -18.01 23.97 13.52
CA SER A 215 -18.99 25.04 13.74
C SER A 215 -19.70 24.87 15.08
N GLU A 216 -20.27 25.97 15.61
CA GLU A 216 -21.08 25.95 16.83
C GLU A 216 -22.39 25.17 16.63
N GLU A 217 -22.95 25.25 15.43
CA GLU A 217 -24.18 24.53 15.07
C GLU A 217 -23.95 23.01 15.11
N ASP A 218 -22.87 22.53 14.49
CA ASP A 218 -22.54 21.10 14.52
C ASP A 218 -22.21 20.61 15.93
N ALA A 219 -21.40 21.38 16.68
CA ALA A 219 -21.04 21.01 18.05
C ALA A 219 -22.28 20.86 18.93
N THR A 220 -23.22 21.81 18.84
CA THR A 220 -24.47 21.79 19.61
C THR A 220 -25.42 20.69 19.15
N ALA A 221 -25.55 20.47 17.86
CA ALA A 221 -26.44 19.45 17.30
C ALA A 221 -25.96 18.02 17.67
N ILE A 222 -24.65 17.78 17.59
CA ILE A 222 -24.06 16.49 18.02
C ILE A 222 -24.24 16.30 19.52
N LEU A 223 -24.01 17.34 20.34
CA LEU A 223 -24.23 17.27 21.78
C LEU A 223 -25.69 16.90 22.11
N ASP A 224 -26.66 17.51 21.39
CA ASP A 224 -28.08 17.20 21.59
C ASP A 224 -28.40 15.75 21.21
N ALA A 225 -27.81 15.24 20.14
CA ALA A 225 -27.97 13.84 19.75
C ALA A 225 -27.40 12.87 20.81
N VAL A 226 -26.22 13.18 21.40
CA VAL A 226 -25.65 12.39 22.48
C VAL A 226 -26.52 12.42 23.73
N ILE A 227 -27.04 13.60 24.11
CA ILE A 227 -27.98 13.74 25.28
C ILE A 227 -29.29 12.99 25.00
N ALA A 228 -29.82 13.04 23.78
CA ALA A 228 -31.02 12.28 23.42
C ALA A 228 -30.78 10.75 23.56
N ARG A 229 -29.61 10.28 23.08
CA ARG A 229 -29.22 8.88 23.25
C ARG A 229 -29.04 8.50 24.70
N MET A 230 -28.42 9.35 25.53
CA MET A 230 -28.30 9.18 26.98
C MET A 230 -29.68 9.01 27.64
N ASN A 231 -30.62 9.86 27.31
CA ASN A 231 -32.00 9.76 27.86
C ASN A 231 -32.68 8.44 27.47
N GLY A 232 -32.39 7.93 26.25
CA GLY A 232 -32.89 6.62 25.79
C GLY A 232 -32.27 5.42 26.53
N LEU A 233 -31.10 5.60 27.15
CA LEU A 233 -30.43 4.54 27.94
C LEU A 233 -30.90 4.49 29.41
N TYR A 234 -31.64 5.47 29.86
CA TYR A 234 -32.02 5.61 31.28
C TYR A 234 -32.68 4.34 31.85
N GLU A 235 -33.76 3.86 31.24
CA GLU A 235 -34.50 2.68 31.72
C GLU A 235 -33.61 1.41 31.72
N THR A 236 -32.72 1.26 30.72
CA THR A 236 -31.80 0.13 30.66
C THR A 236 -30.80 0.14 31.81
N ILE A 237 -30.23 1.30 32.10
CA ILE A 237 -29.25 1.46 33.20
C ILE A 237 -29.96 1.36 34.57
N GLU A 238 -31.15 1.96 34.71
CA GLU A 238 -31.93 1.86 35.92
C GLU A 238 -32.26 0.39 36.27
N SER A 239 -32.71 -0.39 35.29
CA SER A 239 -33.05 -1.81 35.51
C SER A 239 -31.82 -2.70 35.76
N THR A 240 -30.65 -2.31 35.28
CA THR A 240 -29.43 -3.16 35.33
C THR A 240 -28.53 -2.79 36.50
N VAL A 241 -28.36 -1.51 36.79
CA VAL A 241 -27.43 -0.98 37.79
C VAL A 241 -28.19 -0.56 39.06
N GLY A 242 -29.23 0.25 38.88
CA GLY A 242 -30.06 0.71 40.01
C GLY A 242 -30.69 2.08 39.77
N HIS A 243 -31.61 2.45 40.69
CA HIS A 243 -32.33 3.71 40.59
C HIS A 243 -31.37 4.91 40.71
N HIS A 244 -31.48 5.82 39.79
CA HIS A 244 -30.66 7.03 39.73
C HIS A 244 -31.42 8.18 39.08
N SER A 245 -30.91 9.38 39.21
CA SER A 245 -31.43 10.54 38.48
C SER A 245 -30.25 11.32 37.90
N ILE A 246 -30.47 11.95 36.76
CA ILE A 246 -29.49 12.78 36.05
C ILE A 246 -30.05 14.20 35.97
N THR A 247 -29.25 15.16 36.43
CA THR A 247 -29.61 16.57 36.38
C THR A 247 -28.56 17.34 35.55
N LEU A 248 -29.00 18.02 34.51
CA LEU A 248 -28.14 18.91 33.76
C LEU A 248 -27.77 20.11 34.63
N LEU A 249 -26.48 20.23 34.96
CA LEU A 249 -25.95 21.37 35.73
C LEU A 249 -25.49 22.50 34.87
N SER A 250 -24.81 22.17 33.80
CA SER A 250 -24.18 23.16 32.90
C SER A 250 -24.30 22.71 31.45
N ARG A 251 -24.59 23.68 30.59
CA ARG A 251 -24.47 23.52 29.15
C ARG A 251 -23.79 24.77 28.62
N THR A 252 -22.63 24.58 27.96
CA THR A 252 -21.83 25.67 27.43
C THR A 252 -21.47 25.39 25.99
N SER A 253 -21.41 26.48 25.22
CA SER A 253 -20.77 26.50 23.88
C SER A 253 -19.68 27.57 23.93
N SER A 254 -18.50 27.23 23.48
CA SER A 254 -17.34 28.13 23.50
C SER A 254 -16.40 27.86 22.34
N VAL A 255 -15.65 28.86 21.96
CA VAL A 255 -14.51 28.69 21.04
C VAL A 255 -13.26 28.53 21.86
N THR A 256 -12.49 27.50 21.61
CA THR A 256 -11.27 27.18 22.35
C THR A 256 -10.08 26.99 21.41
N VAL A 257 -8.87 27.21 21.93
CA VAL A 257 -7.63 26.82 21.25
C VAL A 257 -7.25 25.41 21.71
N SER A 258 -7.05 24.51 20.78
CA SER A 258 -6.62 23.15 21.08
C SER A 258 -5.23 22.89 20.51
N THR A 259 -4.24 22.89 21.40
CA THR A 259 -2.85 22.49 21.05
C THR A 259 -2.80 21.00 20.70
N ASP A 260 -3.61 20.17 21.38
CA ASP A 260 -3.66 18.73 21.14
C ASP A 260 -4.17 18.42 19.74
N LEU A 261 -5.19 19.13 19.26
CA LEU A 261 -5.71 19.00 17.91
C LEU A 261 -4.64 19.40 16.86
N ARG A 262 -3.94 20.52 17.10
CA ARG A 262 -2.84 20.95 16.24
C ARG A 262 -1.76 19.87 16.15
N ASP A 263 -1.37 19.34 17.29
CA ASP A 263 -0.32 18.32 17.35
C ASP A 263 -0.79 17.00 16.70
N GLN A 264 -2.06 16.63 16.85
CA GLN A 264 -2.67 15.48 16.17
C GLN A 264 -2.67 15.68 14.66
N GLN A 265 -3.10 16.83 14.15
CA GLN A 265 -3.06 17.17 12.73
C GLN A 265 -1.64 17.15 12.18
N GLN A 266 -0.67 17.68 12.95
CA GLN A 266 0.74 17.62 12.56
C GLN A 266 1.25 16.19 12.51
N ASN A 267 0.97 15.38 13.53
CA ASN A 267 1.36 13.96 13.56
C ASN A 267 0.77 13.18 12.39
N THR A 268 -0.46 13.49 11.98
CA THR A 268 -1.09 12.86 10.82
C THR A 268 -0.35 13.18 9.52
N ARG A 269 0.05 14.45 9.32
CA ARG A 269 0.86 14.87 8.16
C ARG A 269 2.25 14.26 8.17
N ASP A 270 2.89 14.24 9.34
CA ASP A 270 4.23 13.68 9.52
C ASP A 270 4.22 12.16 9.27
N ASN A 271 3.16 11.47 9.71
CA ASN A 271 2.97 10.05 9.42
C ASN A 271 2.83 9.79 7.91
N LEU A 272 2.00 10.56 7.20
CA LEU A 272 1.86 10.43 5.74
C LEU A 272 3.22 10.69 5.05
N THR A 273 3.93 11.74 5.45
CA THR A 273 5.26 12.04 4.90
C THR A 273 6.25 10.90 5.16
N SER A 274 6.21 10.31 6.36
CA SER A 274 7.05 9.16 6.71
C SER A 274 6.74 7.93 5.84
N LEU A 275 5.46 7.65 5.60
CA LEU A 275 5.02 6.54 4.73
C LEU A 275 5.46 6.77 3.28
N GLN A 276 5.35 7.99 2.76
CA GLN A 276 5.82 8.36 1.42
C GLN A 276 7.34 8.21 1.28
N ASN A 277 8.11 8.59 2.32
CA ASN A 277 9.55 8.38 2.34
C ASN A 277 9.89 6.88 2.38
N GLN A 278 9.18 6.08 3.19
CA GLN A 278 9.35 4.63 3.22
C GLN A 278 9.06 3.99 1.86
N MET A 279 8.05 4.45 1.14
CA MET A 279 7.75 3.99 -0.22
C MET A 279 8.91 4.30 -1.16
N THR A 280 9.46 5.51 -1.09
CA THR A 280 10.61 5.91 -1.91
C THR A 280 11.84 5.04 -1.64
N ASP A 281 12.11 4.74 -0.36
CA ASP A 281 13.22 3.88 0.03
C ASP A 281 13.03 2.45 -0.47
N LEU A 282 11.81 1.91 -0.38
CA LEU A 282 11.49 0.58 -0.90
C LEU A 282 11.61 0.52 -2.43
N GLN A 283 11.22 1.56 -3.14
CA GLN A 283 11.41 1.66 -4.58
C GLN A 283 12.90 1.68 -4.96
N ALA A 284 13.70 2.46 -4.24
CA ALA A 284 15.15 2.49 -4.46
C ALA A 284 15.81 1.13 -4.16
N GLN A 285 15.35 0.41 -3.14
CA GLN A 285 15.81 -0.95 -2.85
C GLN A 285 15.41 -1.94 -3.94
N HIS A 286 14.19 -1.83 -4.47
CA HIS A 286 13.72 -2.64 -5.59
C HIS A 286 14.61 -2.47 -6.81
N ASP A 287 14.89 -1.23 -7.20
CA ASP A 287 15.75 -0.91 -8.34
C ASP A 287 17.18 -1.45 -8.16
N LEU A 288 17.70 -1.36 -6.94
CA LEU A 288 19.02 -1.91 -6.60
C LEU A 288 19.06 -3.44 -6.73
N LEU A 289 18.01 -4.13 -6.28
CA LEU A 289 17.91 -5.58 -6.40
C LEU A 289 17.82 -6.02 -7.87
N GLU A 290 17.06 -5.31 -8.70
CA GLU A 290 17.02 -5.56 -10.14
C GLU A 290 18.40 -5.35 -10.80
N GLN A 291 19.10 -4.27 -10.43
CA GLN A 291 20.47 -4.02 -10.92
C GLN A 291 21.43 -5.13 -10.49
N ASN A 292 21.32 -5.65 -9.27
CA ASN A 292 22.14 -6.74 -8.79
C ASN A 292 21.90 -8.04 -9.56
N ILE A 293 20.63 -8.33 -9.92
CA ILE A 293 20.28 -9.47 -10.77
C ILE A 293 20.92 -9.30 -12.16
N GLN A 294 20.75 -8.12 -12.77
CA GLN A 294 21.34 -7.82 -14.06
C GLN A 294 22.87 -7.94 -14.04
N LYS A 295 23.51 -7.46 -12.98
CA LYS A 295 24.93 -7.56 -12.79
C LYS A 295 25.40 -9.02 -12.64
N ALA A 296 24.70 -9.84 -11.85
CA ALA A 296 25.02 -11.26 -11.73
C ALA A 296 24.92 -12.00 -13.06
N ASP A 297 23.94 -11.64 -13.91
CA ASP A 297 23.80 -12.17 -15.25
C ASP A 297 24.91 -11.71 -16.19
N GLN A 298 25.31 -10.43 -16.09
CA GLN A 298 26.42 -9.88 -16.88
C GLN A 298 27.76 -10.47 -16.48
N ASP A 299 28.01 -10.63 -15.19
CA ASP A 299 29.25 -11.21 -14.67
C ASP A 299 29.42 -12.65 -15.17
N LEU A 300 28.34 -13.45 -15.17
CA LEU A 300 28.36 -14.81 -15.74
C LEU A 300 28.55 -14.79 -17.26
N ALA A 301 27.89 -13.85 -17.96
CA ALA A 301 27.99 -13.74 -19.41
C ALA A 301 29.39 -13.27 -19.87
N ALA A 302 30.14 -12.57 -19.01
CA ALA A 302 31.50 -12.12 -19.27
C ALA A 302 32.54 -13.26 -19.14
N LEU A 303 32.19 -14.34 -18.43
CA LEU A 303 33.05 -15.52 -18.36
C LEU A 303 33.00 -16.29 -19.68
N GLU A 304 34.17 -16.58 -20.25
CA GLU A 304 34.24 -17.47 -21.40
C GLU A 304 33.88 -18.89 -20.99
N VAL A 305 32.90 -19.46 -21.66
CA VAL A 305 32.56 -20.88 -21.47
C VAL A 305 33.74 -21.72 -21.92
N PRO A 306 34.32 -22.56 -21.04
CA PRO A 306 35.45 -23.41 -21.42
C PRO A 306 35.11 -24.26 -22.64
N LYS A 307 36.01 -24.26 -23.63
CA LYS A 307 35.80 -25.04 -24.84
C LYS A 307 36.27 -26.47 -24.63
N ASP A 308 35.31 -27.40 -24.66
CA ASP A 308 35.65 -28.84 -24.63
C ASP A 308 36.56 -29.16 -25.83
N PRO A 309 37.75 -29.69 -25.59
CA PRO A 309 38.63 -30.08 -26.67
C PRO A 309 38.07 -31.21 -27.56
N GLY A 310 36.86 -31.70 -27.30
CA GLY A 310 36.25 -32.75 -28.11
C GLY A 310 34.72 -32.71 -28.24
N ASN A 311 34.00 -31.87 -27.54
CA ASN A 311 32.52 -31.86 -27.55
C ASN A 311 31.94 -30.46 -27.64
N GLY A 312 31.22 -30.15 -28.68
CA GLY A 312 30.58 -28.86 -28.90
C GLY A 312 29.35 -28.56 -28.06
N SER A 313 29.14 -29.27 -26.97
CA SER A 313 27.95 -29.10 -26.13
C SER A 313 27.96 -27.81 -25.30
N SER A 314 29.15 -27.24 -25.01
CA SER A 314 29.29 -26.03 -24.18
C SER A 314 28.74 -24.75 -24.85
N SER A 315 28.67 -24.70 -26.17
CA SER A 315 28.13 -23.54 -26.89
C SER A 315 26.60 -23.47 -26.82
N LEU A 316 25.91 -24.61 -26.66
CA LEU A 316 24.45 -24.70 -26.58
C LEU A 316 23.86 -23.94 -25.37
N VAL A 317 24.50 -24.11 -24.20
CA VAL A 317 24.01 -23.47 -22.96
C VAL A 317 24.17 -21.95 -23.04
N LYS A 318 25.31 -21.46 -23.54
CA LYS A 318 25.59 -20.02 -23.71
C LYS A 318 24.54 -19.34 -24.62
N PHE A 319 24.25 -19.97 -25.77
CA PHE A 319 23.28 -19.43 -26.72
C PHE A 319 21.83 -19.52 -26.20
N ALA A 320 21.48 -20.59 -25.43
CA ALA A 320 20.17 -20.71 -24.84
C ALA A 320 19.89 -19.62 -23.77
N VAL A 321 20.90 -19.34 -22.92
CA VAL A 321 20.78 -18.28 -21.88
C VAL A 321 20.66 -16.89 -22.52
N ILE A 322 21.52 -16.58 -23.51
CA ILE A 322 21.43 -15.30 -24.24
C ILE A 322 20.06 -15.14 -24.94
N GLY A 323 19.55 -16.20 -25.55
CA GLY A 323 18.24 -16.21 -26.20
C GLY A 323 17.10 -15.96 -25.22
N LEU A 324 17.19 -16.52 -24.00
CA LEU A 324 16.20 -16.37 -22.95
C LEU A 324 16.14 -14.91 -22.44
N VAL A 325 17.30 -14.32 -22.14
CA VAL A 325 17.39 -12.93 -21.68
C VAL A 325 16.89 -11.96 -22.75
N LEU A 326 17.34 -12.13 -24.01
CA LEU A 326 16.90 -11.30 -25.14
C LEU A 326 15.38 -11.38 -25.37
N GLY A 327 14.79 -12.56 -25.25
CA GLY A 327 13.35 -12.77 -25.40
C GLY A 327 12.52 -12.00 -24.37
N VAL A 328 12.98 -11.99 -23.12
CA VAL A 328 12.33 -11.22 -22.03
C VAL A 328 12.43 -9.72 -22.29
N VAL A 329 13.64 -9.22 -22.59
CA VAL A 329 13.89 -7.79 -22.84
C VAL A 329 13.08 -7.26 -24.03
N LEU A 330 12.98 -8.02 -25.12
CA LEU A 330 12.20 -7.61 -26.30
C LEU A 330 10.71 -7.48 -26.01
N VAL A 331 10.12 -8.41 -25.28
CA VAL A 331 8.69 -8.35 -24.96
C VAL A 331 8.39 -7.28 -23.91
N ALA A 332 9.26 -7.11 -22.91
CA ALA A 332 9.14 -6.03 -21.94
C ALA A 332 9.24 -4.66 -22.64
N GLY A 333 10.25 -4.46 -23.49
CA GLY A 333 10.41 -3.24 -24.28
C GLY A 333 9.21 -2.96 -25.19
N ALA A 334 8.70 -3.96 -25.91
CA ALA A 334 7.51 -3.82 -26.73
C ALA A 334 6.24 -3.51 -25.93
N ALA A 335 6.13 -4.03 -24.69
CA ALA A 335 5.03 -3.71 -23.79
C ALA A 335 5.09 -2.26 -23.31
N VAL A 336 6.27 -1.76 -22.96
CA VAL A 336 6.52 -0.37 -22.58
C VAL A 336 6.22 0.59 -23.74
N VAL A 337 6.76 0.32 -24.93
CA VAL A 337 6.48 1.14 -26.13
C VAL A 337 4.98 1.18 -26.43
N LYS A 338 4.30 0.02 -26.34
CA LYS A 338 2.86 -0.04 -26.54
C LYS A 338 2.07 0.70 -25.47
N PHE A 339 2.53 0.72 -24.23
CA PHE A 339 1.96 1.50 -23.15
C PHE A 339 2.07 3.00 -23.42
N LEU A 340 3.25 3.45 -23.80
CA LEU A 340 3.52 4.87 -24.09
C LEU A 340 2.81 5.39 -25.36
N THR A 341 2.63 4.52 -26.38
CA THR A 341 2.00 4.92 -27.66
C THR A 341 0.48 4.71 -27.68
N ALA A 342 -0.08 3.96 -26.76
CA ALA A 342 -1.50 3.59 -26.80
C ALA A 342 -2.45 4.70 -26.31
N GLY A 343 -1.96 5.75 -25.64
CA GLY A 343 -2.78 6.86 -25.14
C GLY A 343 -3.94 6.41 -24.23
N LEU A 344 -3.79 5.27 -23.55
CA LEU A 344 -4.84 4.67 -22.73
C LEU A 344 -4.87 5.31 -21.35
N VAL A 345 -6.03 5.78 -20.97
CA VAL A 345 -6.31 6.34 -19.65
C VAL A 345 -6.52 5.18 -18.66
N TYR A 346 -5.68 5.08 -17.64
CA TYR A 346 -5.70 3.96 -16.68
C TYR A 346 -6.31 4.32 -15.33
N SER A 347 -6.49 5.61 -15.02
CA SER A 347 -7.10 6.06 -13.78
C SER A 347 -8.12 7.18 -13.98
N ALA A 348 -9.02 7.33 -13.01
CA ALA A 348 -9.97 8.45 -12.99
C ALA A 348 -9.26 9.81 -12.90
N LYS A 349 -8.04 9.84 -12.34
CA LYS A 349 -7.18 11.02 -12.23
C LYS A 349 -6.62 11.43 -13.60
N ASP A 350 -6.24 10.46 -14.43
CA ASP A 350 -5.73 10.70 -15.81
C ASP A 350 -6.85 11.27 -16.71
N LEU A 351 -8.10 10.82 -16.52
CA LEU A 351 -9.27 11.36 -17.26
C LEU A 351 -9.52 12.83 -16.92
N LYS A 352 -9.36 13.19 -15.65
CA LYS A 352 -9.55 14.56 -15.18
C LYS A 352 -8.46 15.49 -15.68
N SER A 353 -7.19 15.03 -15.72
CA SER A 353 -6.06 15.85 -16.17
C SER A 353 -5.99 16.01 -17.69
N THR A 354 -6.30 14.94 -18.46
CA THR A 354 -6.14 14.94 -19.92
C THR A 354 -7.35 15.48 -20.66
N CYS A 355 -8.57 15.23 -20.16
CA CYS A 355 -9.81 15.62 -20.84
C CYS A 355 -10.57 16.76 -20.16
N ASN A 356 -10.13 17.23 -18.98
CA ASN A 356 -10.77 18.27 -18.15
C ASN A 356 -12.28 18.03 -17.91
N LEU A 357 -12.68 16.74 -17.84
CA LEU A 357 -14.05 16.31 -17.63
C LEU A 357 -14.24 15.85 -16.18
N PRO A 358 -15.35 16.23 -15.50
CA PRO A 358 -15.63 15.75 -14.17
C PRO A 358 -15.94 14.24 -14.19
N VAL A 359 -15.22 13.47 -13.39
CA VAL A 359 -15.49 12.04 -13.19
C VAL A 359 -16.69 11.90 -12.25
N LEU A 360 -17.81 11.44 -12.77
CA LEU A 360 -19.08 11.30 -12.03
C LEU A 360 -19.17 10.02 -11.20
N GLY A 361 -18.20 9.09 -11.33
CA GLY A 361 -18.10 7.87 -10.56
C GLY A 361 -17.21 6.84 -11.22
N THR A 362 -16.62 5.94 -10.43
CA THR A 362 -15.87 4.79 -10.88
C THR A 362 -16.67 3.52 -10.59
N LEU A 363 -16.95 2.73 -11.63
CA LEU A 363 -17.53 1.40 -11.45
C LEU A 363 -16.39 0.43 -11.08
N ALA A 364 -16.47 -0.23 -9.94
CA ALA A 364 -15.58 -1.31 -9.57
C ALA A 364 -15.71 -2.43 -10.61
N GLY A 365 -14.64 -2.64 -11.41
CA GLY A 365 -14.64 -3.54 -12.54
C GLY A 365 -14.81 -4.98 -12.11
N ALA A 366 -15.94 -5.58 -12.43
CA ALA A 366 -16.01 -7.03 -12.65
C ALA A 366 -15.10 -7.35 -13.84
N ALA A 367 -14.29 -8.41 -13.66
CA ALA A 367 -13.27 -8.89 -14.59
C ALA A 367 -13.60 -8.65 -16.07
N ALA A 368 -12.66 -8.04 -16.78
CA ALA A 368 -12.74 -7.68 -18.18
C ALA A 368 -13.22 -8.86 -19.03
N ARG A 369 -14.47 -8.85 -19.43
CA ARG A 369 -14.97 -9.64 -20.55
C ARG A 369 -15.02 -8.74 -21.78
N LYS A 370 -14.20 -9.12 -22.74
CA LYS A 370 -14.23 -8.75 -24.18
C LYS A 370 -14.59 -7.31 -24.51
N ALA A 371 -13.60 -6.60 -25.04
CA ALA A 371 -13.82 -5.39 -25.80
C ALA A 371 -14.90 -5.62 -26.89
N VAL A 372 -16.01 -4.95 -26.75
CA VAL A 372 -17.00 -4.81 -27.83
C VAL A 372 -16.43 -3.79 -28.80
N LYS A 373 -16.12 -4.23 -30.02
CA LYS A 373 -15.88 -3.33 -31.15
C LYS A 373 -17.18 -2.55 -31.38
N LEU A 374 -17.17 -1.28 -31.12
CA LEU A 374 -18.17 -0.37 -31.70
C LEU A 374 -17.72 -0.08 -33.13
N ASP A 375 -18.43 -0.62 -34.10
CA ASP A 375 -18.34 -0.20 -35.50
C ASP A 375 -18.90 1.22 -35.58
N ALA A 376 -18.01 2.18 -35.89
CA ALA A 376 -18.42 3.50 -36.29
C ALA A 376 -18.99 3.42 -37.73
N LYS A 377 -20.31 3.41 -37.83
CA LYS A 377 -21.05 3.81 -39.01
C LYS A 377 -22.07 4.86 -38.54
N LEU A 378 -21.68 6.09 -38.75
CA LEU A 378 -22.52 7.19 -39.34
C LEU A 378 -21.66 8.46 -39.35
#